data_85be9adfe82a74c498fc41f7a629d2e7
#
_entry.id   85be9adfe82a74c498fc41f7a629d2e7
#
_cell.length_a   1.000
_cell.length_b   1.000
_cell.length_c   1.000
_cell.angle_alpha   90.00
_cell.angle_beta   90.00
_cell.angle_gamma   90.00
#
_symmetry.space_group_name_H-M   'P 1'
#
loop_
_entity.id
_entity.type
_entity.pdbx_description
1 polymer ?
#
loop_
_entity_poly.entity_id
_entity_poly.type
_entity_poly.pdbx_seq_one_letter_code
_entity_poly.pdbx_strand_id
1 'polypeptide(L)'
;MIFRSELKFLSIVVLFLSFFELSHAQDFQGKAIYQTKTTMDLGDWGGREMSEQQRKQIMERMKSFLEKTFILNFNKTESIYKEDEKLAAPGSGGGWGGFASSFTGGPQYKNVKNQELLQEQEFFGKRFLIKDELKKLDWKMTSETKQIGQYMCFKAIAIKEVDEFDWRSMRRRNTDEQKKNEKEVDTTNTKTVVEDIEIPKTIEIVAWYTPQIPVNQGPGEYWGLPGLILEVNADKTTILCTKIVLNPAEREEIIVPSKGQEITQEEYNKTIKQKMEEMREMYGGRNRGR
;
A
#
# COMPACT_ATOMS: atom_id res chain seq x y z
N MET A 1 -60.82 -35.96 18.04
CA MET A 1 -59.71 -36.37 17.14
C MET A 1 -58.94 -35.18 16.56
N ILE A 2 -59.55 -34.02 16.48
CA ILE A 2 -58.99 -32.74 15.93
C ILE A 2 -57.85 -32.16 16.80
N PHE A 3 -57.97 -32.21 18.14
CA PHE A 3 -57.01 -31.63 19.07
C PHE A 3 -55.58 -32.27 19.04
N ARG A 4 -55.49 -33.53 18.58
CA ARG A 4 -54.19 -34.23 18.47
C ARG A 4 -53.44 -33.88 17.20
N SER A 5 -54.13 -33.41 16.16
CA SER A 5 -53.48 -32.99 14.90
C SER A 5 -52.88 -31.59 15.01
N GLU A 6 -53.55 -30.69 15.70
CA GLU A 6 -53.09 -29.31 15.98
C GLU A 6 -51.82 -29.32 16.83
N LEU A 7 -51.79 -30.19 17.89
CA LEU A 7 -50.64 -30.32 18.75
C LEU A 7 -49.40 -30.84 18.00
N LYS A 8 -49.58 -31.76 17.05
CA LYS A 8 -48.50 -32.27 16.20
C LYS A 8 -48.01 -31.20 15.20
N PHE A 9 -48.91 -30.40 14.65
CA PHE A 9 -48.56 -29.32 13.73
C PHE A 9 -47.79 -28.22 14.47
N LEU A 10 -48.20 -27.85 15.66
CA LEU A 10 -47.49 -26.89 16.53
C LEU A 10 -46.08 -27.41 16.89
N SER A 11 -45.95 -28.68 17.19
CA SER A 11 -44.65 -29.32 17.52
C SER A 11 -43.70 -29.31 16.31
N ILE A 12 -44.18 -29.52 15.11
CA ILE A 12 -43.39 -29.46 13.88
C ILE A 12 -42.96 -28.03 13.54
N VAL A 13 -43.83 -27.03 13.74
CA VAL A 13 -43.51 -25.63 13.55
C VAL A 13 -42.45 -25.15 14.56
N VAL A 14 -42.55 -25.55 15.83
CA VAL A 14 -41.54 -25.23 16.85
C VAL A 14 -40.20 -25.91 16.53
N LEU A 15 -40.22 -27.16 16.06
CA LEU A 15 -39.01 -27.86 15.62
C LEU A 15 -38.36 -27.18 14.39
N PHE A 16 -39.15 -26.68 13.44
CA PHE A 16 -38.67 -25.96 12.29
C PHE A 16 -38.07 -24.59 12.65
N LEU A 17 -38.69 -23.89 13.61
CA LEU A 17 -38.20 -22.62 14.14
C LEU A 17 -36.87 -22.79 14.89
N SER A 18 -36.67 -23.92 15.62
CA SER A 18 -35.41 -24.18 16.33
C SER A 18 -34.23 -24.49 15.40
N PHE A 19 -34.47 -24.90 14.16
CA PHE A 19 -33.40 -25.09 13.14
C PHE A 19 -32.89 -23.77 12.57
N PHE A 20 -33.63 -22.65 12.67
CA PHE A 20 -33.19 -21.35 12.18
C PHE A 20 -32.17 -20.65 13.09
N GLU A 21 -32.08 -21.04 14.36
CA GLU A 21 -31.18 -20.41 15.32
C GLU A 21 -29.72 -20.91 15.23
N LEU A 22 -29.44 -21.96 14.47
CA LEU A 22 -28.09 -22.55 14.37
C LEU A 22 -27.23 -22.05 13.19
N SER A 23 -27.72 -21.06 12.44
CA SER A 23 -26.86 -20.31 11.53
C SER A 23 -26.01 -19.31 12.36
N HIS A 24 -25.09 -19.82 13.13
CA HIS A 24 -23.92 -19.06 13.51
C HIS A 24 -23.27 -18.65 12.20
N ALA A 25 -23.48 -17.40 11.80
CA ALA A 25 -22.74 -16.81 10.70
C ALA A 25 -21.26 -16.97 11.07
N GLN A 26 -20.61 -18.00 10.51
CA GLN A 26 -19.18 -18.21 10.71
C GLN A 26 -18.55 -16.89 10.34
N ASP A 27 -17.88 -16.26 11.32
CA ASP A 27 -17.18 -15.01 11.08
C ASP A 27 -16.23 -15.23 9.92
N PHE A 28 -16.62 -14.67 8.78
CA PHE A 28 -15.87 -14.78 7.55
C PHE A 28 -14.52 -14.11 7.74
N GLN A 29 -13.46 -14.86 7.56
CA GLN A 29 -12.10 -14.38 7.60
C GLN A 29 -11.33 -14.86 6.40
N GLY A 30 -10.34 -14.09 5.99
CA GLY A 30 -9.45 -14.47 4.91
C GLY A 30 -8.03 -13.95 5.15
N LYS A 31 -7.09 -14.66 4.51
CA LYS A 31 -5.69 -14.29 4.42
C LYS A 31 -5.31 -14.24 2.96
N ALA A 32 -4.80 -13.10 2.50
CA ALA A 32 -4.30 -12.92 1.15
C ALA A 32 -2.83 -12.49 1.19
N ILE A 33 -2.03 -13.08 0.31
CA ILE A 33 -0.61 -12.77 0.17
C ILE A 33 -0.42 -11.97 -1.11
N TYR A 34 0.18 -10.80 -0.99
CA TYR A 34 0.45 -9.90 -2.10
C TYR A 34 1.95 -9.76 -2.34
N GLN A 35 2.33 -9.76 -3.59
CA GLN A 35 3.66 -9.35 -4.03
C GLN A 35 3.57 -7.94 -4.60
N THR A 36 4.41 -7.06 -4.10
CA THR A 36 4.57 -5.69 -4.60
C THR A 36 5.83 -5.61 -5.42
N LYS A 37 5.73 -5.02 -6.60
CA LYS A 37 6.85 -4.73 -7.47
C LYS A 37 6.82 -3.28 -7.91
N THR A 38 7.87 -2.54 -7.57
CA THR A 38 8.05 -1.16 -8.02
C THR A 38 9.12 -1.13 -9.11
N THR A 39 8.80 -0.55 -10.24
CA THR A 39 9.75 -0.35 -11.34
C THR A 39 10.48 0.97 -11.13
N MET A 40 11.80 0.94 -11.14
CA MET A 40 12.63 2.14 -11.08
C MET A 40 13.29 2.37 -12.44
N ASP A 41 13.15 3.56 -12.97
CA ASP A 41 13.90 3.98 -14.12
C ASP A 41 15.28 4.47 -13.66
N LEU A 42 16.32 3.74 -14.05
CA LEU A 42 17.72 4.08 -13.78
C LEU A 42 18.32 4.95 -14.91
N GLY A 43 17.47 5.58 -15.74
CA GLY A 43 17.92 6.57 -16.72
C GLY A 43 18.89 7.53 -16.04
N ASP A 44 19.74 8.16 -16.71
CA ASP A 44 20.77 9.16 -16.31
C ASP A 44 20.94 9.49 -14.82
N TRP A 45 21.18 8.47 -13.99
CA TRP A 45 21.48 8.71 -12.58
C TRP A 45 22.88 9.34 -12.47
N GLY A 46 22.90 10.66 -12.27
CA GLY A 46 24.12 11.44 -12.10
C GLY A 46 24.75 11.96 -13.41
N GLY A 47 24.00 12.02 -14.52
CA GLY A 47 24.47 12.62 -15.76
C GLY A 47 25.54 11.83 -16.53
N ARG A 48 25.71 10.53 -16.18
CA ARG A 48 26.60 9.59 -16.87
C ARG A 48 25.81 8.41 -17.38
N GLU A 49 25.99 8.06 -18.64
CA GLU A 49 25.50 6.81 -19.20
C GLU A 49 26.07 5.62 -18.41
N MET A 50 25.19 4.88 -17.74
CA MET A 50 25.59 3.65 -17.05
C MET A 50 25.60 2.48 -18.03
N SER A 51 26.61 1.63 -17.93
CA SER A 51 26.64 0.37 -18.67
C SER A 51 25.47 -0.52 -18.23
N GLU A 52 25.00 -1.41 -19.11
CA GLU A 52 23.97 -2.39 -18.79
C GLU A 52 24.35 -3.28 -17.59
N GLN A 53 25.62 -3.60 -17.45
CA GLN A 53 26.13 -4.38 -16.35
C GLN A 53 26.03 -3.64 -15.00
N GLN A 54 26.30 -2.35 -14.98
CA GLN A 54 26.14 -1.49 -13.80
C GLN A 54 24.64 -1.35 -13.42
N ARG A 55 23.77 -1.12 -14.42
CA ARG A 55 22.31 -1.09 -14.20
C ARG A 55 21.82 -2.38 -13.56
N LYS A 56 22.23 -3.53 -14.09
CA LYS A 56 21.84 -4.85 -13.57
C LYS A 56 22.30 -5.05 -12.13
N GLN A 57 23.54 -4.68 -11.80
CA GLN A 57 24.06 -4.79 -10.43
C GLN A 57 23.29 -3.87 -9.44
N ILE A 58 22.95 -2.66 -9.86
CA ILE A 58 22.17 -1.73 -9.03
C ILE A 58 20.76 -2.31 -8.81
N MET A 59 20.10 -2.79 -9.87
CA MET A 59 18.78 -3.41 -9.77
C MET A 59 18.77 -4.63 -8.86
N GLU A 60 19.79 -5.48 -8.92
CA GLU A 60 19.90 -6.62 -8.00
C GLU A 60 20.06 -6.21 -6.53
N ARG A 61 20.86 -5.18 -6.26
CA ARG A 61 21.01 -4.63 -4.90
C ARG A 61 19.72 -3.99 -4.39
N MET A 62 18.93 -3.40 -5.29
CA MET A 62 17.68 -2.76 -4.94
C MET A 62 16.46 -3.69 -4.94
N LYS A 63 16.65 -4.93 -5.38
CA LYS A 63 15.55 -5.89 -5.53
C LYS A 63 14.75 -6.08 -4.25
N SER A 64 15.39 -6.19 -3.10
CA SER A 64 14.72 -6.34 -1.79
C SER A 64 13.88 -5.12 -1.38
N PHE A 65 14.14 -3.96 -1.98
CA PHE A 65 13.33 -2.75 -1.80
C PHE A 65 12.20 -2.66 -2.81
N LEU A 66 12.48 -3.08 -4.04
CA LEU A 66 11.56 -2.98 -5.16
C LEU A 66 10.54 -4.11 -5.18
N GLU A 67 10.88 -5.25 -4.59
CA GLU A 67 10.02 -6.44 -4.55
C GLU A 67 9.81 -6.87 -3.10
N LYS A 68 8.58 -6.72 -2.60
CA LYS A 68 8.19 -7.05 -1.23
C LYS A 68 6.98 -7.96 -1.21
N THR A 69 6.87 -8.76 -0.17
CA THR A 69 5.70 -9.60 0.09
C THR A 69 4.94 -9.03 1.28
N PHE A 70 3.62 -8.98 1.16
CA PHE A 70 2.74 -8.51 2.22
C PHE A 70 1.63 -9.51 2.48
N ILE A 71 1.14 -9.53 3.71
CA ILE A 71 0.03 -10.35 4.16
C ILE A 71 -1.12 -9.41 4.53
N LEU A 72 -2.30 -9.65 3.95
CA LEU A 72 -3.56 -9.05 4.33
C LEU A 72 -4.39 -10.10 5.08
N ASN A 73 -4.57 -9.93 6.38
CA ASN A 73 -5.58 -10.66 7.14
C ASN A 73 -6.83 -9.77 7.20
N PHE A 74 -7.98 -10.32 6.86
CA PHE A 74 -9.21 -9.54 6.72
C PHE A 74 -10.45 -10.30 7.17
N ASN A 75 -11.43 -9.55 7.60
CA ASN A 75 -12.83 -9.95 7.75
C ASN A 75 -13.72 -9.00 6.93
N LYS A 76 -15.02 -9.01 7.16
CA LYS A 76 -15.96 -8.14 6.43
C LYS A 76 -15.75 -6.65 6.69
N THR A 77 -15.28 -6.29 7.89
CA THR A 77 -15.21 -4.89 8.35
C THR A 77 -13.78 -4.41 8.59
N GLU A 78 -12.87 -5.32 8.90
CA GLU A 78 -11.52 -4.98 9.35
C GLU A 78 -10.47 -5.73 8.56
N SER A 79 -9.30 -5.14 8.46
CA SER A 79 -8.14 -5.81 7.91
C SER A 79 -6.84 -5.25 8.48
N ILE A 80 -5.81 -6.09 8.49
CA ILE A 80 -4.44 -5.68 8.76
C ILE A 80 -3.54 -6.10 7.62
N TYR A 81 -2.79 -5.15 7.09
CA TYR A 81 -1.84 -5.34 6.00
C TYR A 81 -0.44 -5.11 6.55
N LYS A 82 0.41 -6.13 6.51
CA LYS A 82 1.77 -6.09 7.05
C LYS A 82 2.77 -6.72 6.09
N GLU A 83 4.00 -6.23 6.08
CA GLU A 83 5.08 -6.86 5.35
C GLU A 83 5.35 -8.27 5.90
N ASP A 84 5.54 -9.24 5.02
CA ASP A 84 6.00 -10.58 5.37
C ASP A 84 7.52 -10.53 5.51
N GLU A 85 7.99 -10.19 6.71
CA GLU A 85 9.40 -10.05 7.04
C GLU A 85 10.09 -11.41 6.91
N LYS A 86 10.72 -11.65 5.77
CA LYS A 86 11.70 -12.73 5.65
C LYS A 86 12.94 -12.28 6.41
N LEU A 87 13.47 -13.16 7.25
CA LEU A 87 14.74 -12.93 7.94
C LEU A 87 15.79 -12.45 6.93
N ALA A 88 16.16 -11.18 7.06
CA ALA A 88 17.19 -10.60 6.20
C ALA A 88 18.51 -11.39 6.38
N ALA A 89 19.18 -11.69 5.29
CA ALA A 89 20.47 -12.37 5.36
C ALA A 89 21.44 -11.53 6.23
N PRO A 90 22.25 -12.18 7.11
CA PRO A 90 23.22 -11.48 7.92
C PRO A 90 24.13 -10.62 7.03
N GLY A 91 24.17 -9.30 7.26
CA GLY A 91 24.99 -8.36 6.50
C GLY A 91 24.25 -7.43 5.53
N SER A 92 22.94 -7.59 5.32
CA SER A 92 22.16 -6.68 4.44
C SER A 92 21.74 -5.36 5.12
N GLY A 93 22.02 -5.17 6.41
CA GLY A 93 21.58 -4.03 7.22
C GLY A 93 22.49 -2.79 7.22
N GLY A 94 23.50 -2.70 6.37
CA GLY A 94 24.44 -1.59 6.36
C GLY A 94 23.94 -0.36 5.61
N GLY A 95 23.96 0.81 6.27
CA GLY A 95 23.84 2.15 5.68
C GLY A 95 22.53 2.45 4.97
N TRP A 96 22.43 2.13 3.71
CA TRP A 96 21.23 2.41 2.88
C TRP A 96 20.02 1.56 3.27
N GLY A 97 20.25 0.31 3.72
CA GLY A 97 19.20 -0.60 4.13
C GLY A 97 18.40 -0.07 5.33
N GLY A 98 19.09 0.43 6.35
CA GLY A 98 18.46 1.04 7.52
C GLY A 98 17.71 2.34 7.20
N PHE A 99 18.25 3.15 6.29
CA PHE A 99 17.59 4.38 5.84
C PHE A 99 16.30 4.07 5.06
N ALA A 100 16.35 3.12 4.14
CA ALA A 100 15.21 2.76 3.32
C ALA A 100 14.12 1.99 4.10
N SER A 101 14.49 1.21 5.14
CA SER A 101 13.50 0.58 6.03
C SER A 101 12.70 1.61 6.83
N SER A 102 13.29 2.78 7.14
CA SER A 102 12.58 3.89 7.78
C SER A 102 11.43 4.48 6.94
N PHE A 103 11.42 4.22 5.64
CA PHE A 103 10.33 4.62 4.73
C PHE A 103 9.35 3.48 4.43
N THR A 104 9.59 2.30 4.96
CA THR A 104 8.64 1.19 4.83
C THR A 104 7.59 1.34 5.92
N GLY A 105 6.33 1.43 5.52
CA GLY A 105 5.22 1.48 6.47
C GLY A 105 5.17 0.20 7.32
N GLY A 106 4.95 0.35 8.61
CA GLY A 106 4.62 -0.75 9.50
C GLY A 106 3.22 -1.34 9.23
N PRO A 107 2.71 -2.18 10.14
CA PRO A 107 1.38 -2.74 10.04
C PRO A 107 0.32 -1.65 9.85
N GLN A 108 -0.50 -1.80 8.83
CA GLN A 108 -1.60 -0.89 8.50
C GLN A 108 -2.94 -1.58 8.76
N TYR A 109 -3.69 -1.07 9.72
CA TYR A 109 -5.03 -1.51 10.05
C TYR A 109 -6.06 -0.62 9.37
N LYS A 110 -7.12 -1.24 8.86
CA LYS A 110 -8.30 -0.56 8.30
C LYS A 110 -9.58 -1.09 8.92
N ASN A 111 -10.47 -0.17 9.29
CA ASN A 111 -11.84 -0.49 9.62
C ASN A 111 -12.77 0.22 8.62
N VAL A 112 -13.29 -0.55 7.65
CA VAL A 112 -14.13 0.02 6.57
C VAL A 112 -15.51 0.45 7.04
N LYS A 113 -15.97 -0.05 8.20
CA LYS A 113 -17.23 0.34 8.82
C LYS A 113 -17.11 1.68 9.52
N ASN A 114 -16.02 1.87 10.25
CA ASN A 114 -15.77 3.09 11.02
C ASN A 114 -14.99 4.15 10.22
N GLN A 115 -14.56 3.80 9.00
CA GLN A 115 -13.69 4.64 8.14
C GLN A 115 -12.40 5.05 8.87
N GLU A 116 -11.78 4.12 9.58
CA GLU A 116 -10.58 4.35 10.38
C GLU A 116 -9.37 3.68 9.74
N LEU A 117 -8.27 4.43 9.70
CA LEU A 117 -6.95 3.98 9.27
C LEU A 117 -5.95 4.18 10.41
N LEU A 118 -5.27 3.12 10.81
CA LEU A 118 -4.19 3.17 11.78
C LEU A 118 -2.94 2.53 11.18
N GLN A 119 -1.79 3.20 11.29
CA GLN A 119 -0.54 2.67 10.79
C GLN A 119 0.60 2.95 11.76
N GLU A 120 1.29 1.90 12.19
CA GLU A 120 2.56 2.08 12.90
C GLU A 120 3.65 2.44 11.90
N GLN A 121 4.44 3.46 12.22
CA GLN A 121 5.56 3.90 11.41
C GLN A 121 6.75 4.23 12.28
N GLU A 122 7.92 3.71 11.92
CA GLU A 122 9.17 4.08 12.56
C GLU A 122 9.99 4.97 11.63
N PHE A 123 10.48 6.09 12.15
CA PHE A 123 11.34 7.00 11.42
C PHE A 123 12.45 7.51 12.34
N PHE A 124 13.70 7.20 12.00
CA PHE A 124 14.90 7.52 12.79
C PHE A 124 14.78 7.11 14.27
N GLY A 125 14.31 5.88 14.54
CA GLY A 125 14.18 5.34 15.90
C GLY A 125 13.01 5.92 16.70
N LYS A 126 12.23 6.83 16.12
CA LYS A 126 11.00 7.35 16.73
C LYS A 126 9.80 6.63 16.13
N ARG A 127 8.91 6.12 17.00
CA ARG A 127 7.68 5.44 16.58
C ARG A 127 6.51 6.40 16.58
N PHE A 128 5.75 6.34 15.49
CA PHE A 128 4.52 7.09 15.28
C PHE A 128 3.36 6.12 15.07
N LEU A 129 2.21 6.49 15.58
CA LEU A 129 0.93 5.89 15.25
C LEU A 129 0.15 6.88 14.40
N ILE A 130 0.17 6.66 13.09
CA ILE A 130 -0.62 7.47 12.16
C ILE A 130 -2.07 7.05 12.32
N LYS A 131 -2.92 8.00 12.70
CA LYS A 131 -4.36 7.83 12.88
C LYS A 131 -5.07 8.81 11.96
N ASP A 132 -5.79 8.26 11.01
CA ASP A 132 -6.44 9.09 9.99
C ASP A 132 -7.78 8.50 9.56
N GLU A 133 -8.55 9.28 8.83
CA GLU A 133 -9.77 8.82 8.17
C GLU A 133 -9.42 7.94 6.97
N LEU A 134 -10.04 6.78 6.86
CA LEU A 134 -9.91 5.90 5.73
C LEU A 134 -10.67 6.45 4.52
N LYS A 135 -10.01 7.28 3.71
CA LYS A 135 -10.60 7.90 2.53
C LYS A 135 -10.94 6.85 1.47
N LYS A 136 -12.16 6.91 0.95
CA LYS A 136 -12.59 6.08 -0.16
C LYS A 136 -12.20 6.73 -1.48
N LEU A 137 -11.60 5.96 -2.39
CA LEU A 137 -11.34 6.40 -3.74
C LEU A 137 -12.64 6.37 -4.57
N ASP A 138 -12.76 7.32 -5.49
CA ASP A 138 -13.88 7.37 -6.44
C ASP A 138 -13.65 6.39 -7.59
N TRP A 139 -14.06 5.13 -7.38
CA TRP A 139 -13.88 4.05 -8.32
C TRP A 139 -14.85 4.11 -9.48
N LYS A 140 -14.34 4.21 -10.71
CA LYS A 140 -15.08 4.04 -11.94
C LYS A 140 -14.94 2.60 -12.42
N MET A 141 -16.01 1.83 -12.33
CA MET A 141 -16.02 0.44 -12.79
C MET A 141 -16.08 0.39 -14.32
N THR A 142 -15.35 -0.54 -14.92
CA THR A 142 -15.35 -0.77 -16.36
C THR A 142 -15.94 -2.13 -16.70
N SER A 143 -16.19 -2.41 -17.98
CA SER A 143 -16.65 -3.71 -18.47
C SER A 143 -15.50 -4.71 -18.72
N GLU A 144 -14.26 -4.28 -18.51
CA GLU A 144 -13.10 -5.15 -18.73
C GLU A 144 -13.00 -6.22 -17.65
N THR A 145 -12.69 -7.43 -18.08
CA THR A 145 -12.51 -8.59 -17.20
C THR A 145 -11.20 -9.28 -17.50
N LYS A 146 -10.59 -9.89 -16.48
CA LYS A 146 -9.48 -10.81 -16.63
C LYS A 146 -9.51 -11.88 -15.54
N GLN A 147 -8.83 -12.98 -15.77
CA GLN A 147 -8.66 -14.03 -14.78
C GLN A 147 -7.35 -13.83 -14.01
N ILE A 148 -7.44 -13.86 -12.68
CA ILE A 148 -6.27 -13.86 -11.77
C ILE A 148 -6.36 -15.13 -10.93
N GLY A 149 -5.46 -16.09 -11.17
CA GLY A 149 -5.56 -17.42 -10.59
C GLY A 149 -6.87 -18.09 -10.99
N GLN A 150 -7.69 -18.46 -10.01
CA GLN A 150 -9.01 -19.09 -10.24
C GLN A 150 -10.18 -18.07 -10.24
N TYR A 151 -9.89 -16.78 -10.01
CA TYR A 151 -10.91 -15.76 -9.84
C TYR A 151 -11.12 -14.93 -11.10
N MET A 152 -12.38 -14.74 -11.47
CA MET A 152 -12.75 -13.75 -12.48
C MET A 152 -12.74 -12.37 -11.83
N CYS A 153 -11.98 -11.44 -12.40
CA CYS A 153 -11.79 -10.08 -11.89
C CYS A 153 -12.35 -9.05 -12.85
N PHE A 154 -12.85 -7.96 -12.29
CA PHE A 154 -13.35 -6.78 -12.99
C PHE A 154 -12.43 -5.61 -12.73
N LYS A 155 -12.28 -4.75 -13.75
CA LYS A 155 -11.42 -3.57 -13.67
C LYS A 155 -12.19 -2.38 -13.09
N ALA A 156 -11.53 -1.65 -12.23
CA ALA A 156 -11.96 -0.34 -11.77
C ALA A 156 -10.78 0.64 -11.84
N ILE A 157 -11.07 1.91 -12.11
CA ILE A 157 -10.08 2.97 -12.25
C ILE A 157 -10.44 4.09 -11.27
N ALA A 158 -9.45 4.64 -10.59
CA ALA A 158 -9.61 5.82 -9.76
C ALA A 158 -8.45 6.80 -10.01
N ILE A 159 -8.70 8.07 -9.73
CA ILE A 159 -7.67 9.11 -9.72
C ILE A 159 -7.38 9.44 -8.25
N LYS A 160 -6.13 9.38 -7.87
CA LYS A 160 -5.67 9.77 -6.53
C LYS A 160 -4.77 10.99 -6.62
N GLU A 161 -5.02 11.98 -5.78
CA GLU A 161 -4.07 13.06 -5.54
C GLU A 161 -2.83 12.49 -4.85
N VAL A 162 -1.67 12.91 -5.29
CA VAL A 162 -0.40 12.46 -4.73
C VAL A 162 0.01 13.47 -3.67
N ASP A 163 0.29 12.98 -2.47
CA ASP A 163 0.93 13.79 -1.45
C ASP A 163 2.32 14.23 -1.96
N GLU A 164 2.66 15.50 -1.75
CA GLU A 164 3.97 16.07 -2.14
C GLU A 164 5.16 15.23 -1.66
N PHE A 165 4.94 14.33 -0.72
CA PHE A 165 5.96 13.50 -0.08
C PHE A 165 5.91 12.01 -0.47
N ASP A 166 5.11 11.62 -1.44
CA ASP A 166 5.19 10.26 -1.95
C ASP A 166 6.43 10.11 -2.83
N TRP A 167 7.54 9.65 -2.23
CA TRP A 167 8.80 9.38 -2.92
C TRP A 167 8.63 8.43 -4.12
N ARG A 168 7.58 7.62 -4.14
CA ARG A 168 7.27 6.68 -5.25
C ARG A 168 6.81 7.41 -6.50
N SER A 169 6.21 8.57 -6.34
CA SER A 169 5.71 9.40 -7.43
C SER A 169 6.71 10.46 -7.90
N MET A 170 7.84 10.64 -7.20
CA MET A 170 8.89 11.57 -7.61
C MET A 170 9.48 11.13 -8.96
N ARG A 171 9.27 11.94 -9.97
CA ARG A 171 9.86 11.79 -11.30
C ARG A 171 11.01 12.79 -11.46
N ARG A 172 12.15 12.32 -11.98
CA ARG A 172 13.16 13.25 -12.47
C ARG A 172 12.61 13.91 -13.73
N ARG A 173 12.70 15.23 -13.79
CA ARG A 173 12.42 16.00 -15.00
C ARG A 173 13.37 15.54 -16.09
N ASN A 174 12.84 15.13 -17.23
CA ASN A 174 13.67 14.82 -18.40
C ASN A 174 14.35 16.12 -18.85
N THR A 175 15.67 16.16 -18.72
CA THR A 175 16.53 17.30 -19.07
C THR A 175 16.45 17.68 -20.56
N ASP A 176 15.82 16.83 -21.37
CA ASP A 176 15.72 17.05 -22.83
C ASP A 176 14.65 18.07 -23.24
N GLU A 177 13.65 18.33 -22.42
CA GLU A 177 12.67 19.40 -22.68
C GLU A 177 13.19 20.78 -22.28
N GLN A 178 14.11 20.88 -21.33
CA GLN A 178 14.73 22.15 -20.95
C GLN A 178 15.71 22.69 -22.02
N LYS A 179 16.38 21.83 -22.75
CA LYS A 179 17.31 22.28 -23.84
C LYS A 179 16.61 22.96 -25.02
N LYS A 180 15.30 22.89 -25.12
CA LYS A 180 14.54 23.61 -26.15
C LYS A 180 14.11 25.01 -25.74
N ASN A 181 14.05 25.33 -24.43
CA ASN A 181 13.59 26.62 -23.94
C ASN A 181 14.70 27.53 -23.38
N GLU A 182 15.95 27.03 -23.25
CA GLU A 182 17.11 27.82 -22.81
C GLU A 182 18.01 28.29 -23.97
N LYS A 183 17.42 28.95 -24.94
CA LYS A 183 18.17 29.94 -25.71
C LYS A 183 17.71 31.32 -25.25
N GLU A 184 18.36 31.85 -24.26
CA GLU A 184 18.30 33.17 -23.66
C GLU A 184 17.98 33.08 -22.15
N VAL A 185 19.02 32.98 -21.31
CA VAL A 185 19.22 33.84 -20.14
C VAL A 185 20.57 33.52 -19.48
N ASP A 186 21.25 34.53 -19.21
CA ASP A 186 22.55 34.88 -18.67
C ASP A 186 23.05 34.08 -17.47
N THR A 187 24.36 33.84 -17.48
CA THR A 187 25.19 33.27 -16.41
C THR A 187 25.17 34.13 -15.16
N THR A 188 24.57 33.66 -14.09
CA THR A 188 25.04 33.79 -12.68
C THR A 188 23.94 33.34 -11.73
N ASN A 189 23.97 32.08 -11.28
CA ASN A 189 23.71 31.69 -9.87
C ASN A 189 23.62 30.17 -9.78
N THR A 190 24.55 29.64 -9.01
CA THR A 190 24.56 28.24 -8.54
C THR A 190 23.35 28.02 -7.61
N LYS A 191 22.19 27.72 -8.16
CA LYS A 191 21.03 27.24 -7.43
C LYS A 191 20.91 25.73 -7.57
N THR A 192 21.19 25.10 -6.52
CA THR A 192 20.87 23.79 -5.96
C THR A 192 19.92 22.86 -6.74
N VAL A 193 20.43 21.66 -7.01
CA VAL A 193 19.93 20.45 -7.66
C VAL A 193 18.58 19.89 -7.14
N VAL A 194 17.71 20.66 -6.51
CA VAL A 194 16.45 20.21 -5.93
C VAL A 194 15.21 20.69 -6.67
N GLU A 195 15.37 21.58 -7.65
CA GLU A 195 14.23 22.10 -8.44
C GLU A 195 13.77 21.18 -9.60
N ASP A 196 14.44 20.02 -9.80
CA ASP A 196 14.19 19.16 -10.97
C ASP A 196 13.32 17.92 -10.71
N ILE A 197 12.61 17.86 -9.58
CA ILE A 197 11.69 16.74 -9.33
C ILE A 197 10.26 17.23 -9.55
N GLU A 198 9.64 16.83 -10.66
CA GLU A 198 8.21 17.00 -10.85
C GLU A 198 7.46 15.91 -10.10
N ILE A 199 6.64 16.32 -9.13
CA ILE A 199 5.68 15.43 -8.47
C ILE A 199 4.37 15.55 -9.24
N PRO A 200 3.87 14.48 -9.87
CA PRO A 200 2.57 14.54 -10.51
C PRO A 200 1.50 14.85 -9.47
N LYS A 201 0.61 15.77 -9.74
CA LYS A 201 -0.47 16.15 -8.82
C LYS A 201 -1.49 15.03 -8.62
N THR A 202 -1.62 14.16 -9.61
CA THR A 202 -2.55 13.02 -9.59
C THR A 202 -1.94 11.81 -10.25
N ILE A 203 -2.29 10.62 -9.78
CA ILE A 203 -1.96 9.34 -10.41
C ILE A 203 -3.24 8.57 -10.72
N GLU A 204 -3.22 7.86 -11.84
CA GLU A 204 -4.25 6.88 -12.15
C GLU A 204 -3.95 5.58 -11.42
N ILE A 205 -4.98 5.02 -10.78
CA ILE A 205 -4.93 3.74 -10.10
C ILE A 205 -5.86 2.79 -10.83
N VAL A 206 -5.32 1.67 -11.29
CA VAL A 206 -6.09 0.58 -11.88
C VAL A 206 -6.17 -0.57 -10.91
N ALA A 207 -7.37 -0.95 -10.48
CA ALA A 207 -7.61 -2.08 -9.60
C ALA A 207 -8.38 -3.19 -10.31
N TRP A 208 -8.04 -4.44 -9.98
CA TRP A 208 -8.78 -5.62 -10.40
C TRP A 208 -9.31 -6.33 -9.17
N TYR A 209 -10.62 -6.46 -9.08
CA TYR A 209 -11.31 -7.03 -7.92
C TYR A 209 -12.21 -8.19 -8.32
N THR A 210 -12.46 -9.11 -7.39
CA THR A 210 -13.34 -10.25 -7.62
C THR A 210 -14.57 -10.23 -6.71
N PRO A 211 -15.79 -10.19 -7.26
CA PRO A 211 -17.03 -10.33 -6.49
C PRO A 211 -17.23 -11.71 -5.87
N GLN A 212 -16.45 -12.71 -6.29
CA GLN A 212 -16.51 -14.06 -5.73
C GLN A 212 -16.08 -14.09 -4.25
N ILE A 213 -15.36 -13.06 -3.81
CA ILE A 213 -15.02 -12.81 -2.40
C ILE A 213 -15.63 -11.47 -2.02
N PRO A 214 -16.89 -11.45 -1.51
CA PRO A 214 -17.68 -10.22 -1.36
C PRO A 214 -17.29 -9.45 -0.11
N VAL A 215 -16.08 -8.91 -0.08
CA VAL A 215 -15.55 -8.03 0.96
C VAL A 215 -15.00 -6.76 0.33
N ASN A 216 -15.18 -5.63 0.98
CA ASN A 216 -14.69 -4.34 0.47
C ASN A 216 -13.23 -4.09 0.83
N GLN A 217 -12.41 -5.15 0.86
CA GLN A 217 -11.02 -5.11 1.30
C GLN A 217 -10.04 -5.18 0.14
N GLY A 218 -8.80 -4.74 0.40
CA GLY A 218 -7.72 -4.80 -0.55
C GLY A 218 -6.36 -4.45 0.09
N PRO A 219 -5.26 -4.52 -0.66
CA PRO A 219 -3.92 -4.26 -0.14
C PRO A 219 -3.71 -2.79 0.22
N GLY A 220 -2.97 -2.53 1.31
CA GLY A 220 -2.64 -1.18 1.73
C GLY A 220 -3.90 -0.32 1.94
N GLU A 221 -3.89 0.88 1.40
CA GLU A 221 -4.99 1.85 1.47
C GLU A 221 -6.15 1.58 0.50
N TYR A 222 -6.01 0.61 -0.42
CA TYR A 222 -7.01 0.35 -1.46
C TYR A 222 -8.16 -0.49 -0.91
N TRP A 223 -9.39 0.02 -1.08
CA TRP A 223 -10.62 -0.61 -0.60
C TRP A 223 -11.87 -0.04 -1.29
N GLY A 224 -13.03 -0.55 -0.94
CA GLY A 224 -14.33 0.06 -1.30
C GLY A 224 -14.92 -0.44 -2.61
N LEU A 225 -14.28 -1.43 -3.29
CA LEU A 225 -14.87 -2.15 -4.43
C LEU A 225 -15.78 -3.29 -3.93
N PRO A 226 -16.76 -3.72 -4.71
CA PRO A 226 -17.69 -4.77 -4.31
C PRO A 226 -17.07 -6.19 -4.46
N GLY A 227 -15.92 -6.39 -3.84
CA GLY A 227 -15.14 -7.62 -3.86
C GLY A 227 -13.69 -7.38 -3.45
N LEU A 228 -12.99 -8.46 -3.11
CA LEU A 228 -11.58 -8.40 -2.75
C LEU A 228 -10.75 -7.91 -3.94
N ILE A 229 -9.91 -6.92 -3.70
CA ILE A 229 -8.98 -6.39 -4.71
C ILE A 229 -7.78 -7.34 -4.81
N LEU A 230 -7.58 -7.93 -5.99
CA LEU A 230 -6.50 -8.88 -6.24
C LEU A 230 -5.27 -8.26 -6.90
N GLU A 231 -5.45 -7.16 -7.62
CA GLU A 231 -4.33 -6.45 -8.23
C GLU A 231 -4.58 -4.95 -8.20
N VAL A 232 -3.51 -4.20 -7.96
CA VAL A 232 -3.48 -2.75 -8.06
C VAL A 232 -2.27 -2.34 -8.86
N ASN A 233 -2.47 -1.48 -9.84
CA ASN A 233 -1.41 -0.79 -10.57
C ASN A 233 -1.54 0.70 -10.29
N ALA A 234 -0.52 1.26 -9.65
CA ALA A 234 -0.45 2.67 -9.29
C ALA A 234 0.90 3.22 -9.71
N ASP A 235 0.93 4.06 -10.72
CA ASP A 235 2.14 4.59 -11.38
C ASP A 235 3.14 3.45 -11.72
N LYS A 236 4.26 3.39 -11.04
CA LYS A 236 5.33 2.39 -11.26
C LYS A 236 5.22 1.16 -10.36
N THR A 237 4.19 1.08 -9.54
CA THR A 237 4.03 0.00 -8.57
C THR A 237 2.87 -0.91 -8.94
N THR A 238 3.15 -2.19 -9.01
CA THR A 238 2.14 -3.26 -9.15
C THR A 238 2.07 -4.05 -7.85
N ILE A 239 0.87 -4.25 -7.33
CA ILE A 239 0.59 -5.10 -6.16
C ILE A 239 -0.29 -6.23 -6.66
N LEU A 240 0.17 -7.47 -6.59
CA LEU A 240 -0.54 -8.65 -7.11
C LEU A 240 -0.76 -9.68 -6.01
N CYS A 241 -2.01 -10.12 -5.86
CA CYS A 241 -2.37 -11.22 -4.98
C CYS A 241 -1.89 -12.56 -5.58
N THR A 242 -1.08 -13.28 -4.82
CA THR A 242 -0.49 -14.57 -5.25
C THR A 242 -1.12 -15.77 -4.55
N LYS A 243 -1.73 -15.57 -3.38
CA LYS A 243 -2.37 -16.65 -2.61
C LYS A 243 -3.53 -16.09 -1.78
N ILE A 244 -4.61 -16.85 -1.72
CA ILE A 244 -5.77 -16.55 -0.87
C ILE A 244 -6.14 -17.82 -0.10
N VAL A 245 -6.40 -17.64 1.20
CA VAL A 245 -6.94 -18.68 2.08
C VAL A 245 -8.19 -18.09 2.73
N LEU A 246 -9.34 -18.66 2.47
CA LEU A 246 -10.61 -18.27 3.10
C LEU A 246 -10.90 -19.19 4.27
N ASN A 247 -11.39 -18.63 5.37
CA ASN A 247 -11.72 -19.33 6.60
C ASN A 247 -10.60 -20.30 7.06
N PRO A 248 -9.36 -19.78 7.29
CA PRO A 248 -8.25 -20.62 7.71
C PRO A 248 -8.58 -21.34 9.02
N ALA A 249 -8.10 -22.58 9.17
CA ALA A 249 -8.31 -23.37 10.39
C ALA A 249 -7.67 -22.67 11.62
N GLU A 250 -6.48 -22.10 11.43
CA GLU A 250 -5.83 -21.23 12.41
C GLU A 250 -6.13 -19.78 12.03
N ARG A 251 -6.97 -19.14 12.84
CA ARG A 251 -7.36 -17.74 12.64
C ARG A 251 -6.27 -16.84 13.21
N GLU A 252 -5.71 -15.97 12.36
CA GLU A 252 -4.85 -14.89 12.86
C GLU A 252 -5.75 -13.74 13.34
N GLU A 253 -5.53 -13.32 14.57
CA GLU A 253 -6.23 -12.18 15.15
C GLU A 253 -5.79 -10.88 14.43
N ILE A 254 -6.76 -10.03 14.12
CA ILE A 254 -6.50 -8.70 13.58
C ILE A 254 -6.21 -7.78 14.78
N ILE A 255 -4.92 -7.63 15.08
CA ILE A 255 -4.46 -6.81 16.20
C ILE A 255 -4.41 -5.35 15.74
N VAL A 256 -5.17 -4.51 16.43
CA VAL A 256 -5.18 -3.06 16.16
C VAL A 256 -3.86 -2.43 16.60
N PRO A 257 -3.13 -1.73 15.72
CA PRO A 257 -1.92 -1.02 16.08
C PRO A 257 -2.16 0.03 17.16
N SER A 258 -1.25 0.12 18.13
CA SER A 258 -1.41 1.05 19.26
C SER A 258 -0.11 1.67 19.75
N LYS A 259 1.02 1.37 19.06
CA LYS A 259 2.33 1.80 19.53
C LYS A 259 2.83 3.02 18.78
N GLY A 260 3.30 4.02 19.51
CA GLY A 260 3.91 5.22 18.95
C GLY A 260 3.21 6.50 19.39
N GLN A 261 3.75 7.63 18.96
CA GLN A 261 3.12 8.92 19.15
C GLN A 261 1.99 9.07 18.13
N GLU A 262 0.76 9.31 18.58
CA GLU A 262 -0.36 9.60 17.70
C GLU A 262 -0.09 10.86 16.88
N ILE A 263 -0.34 10.78 15.57
CA ILE A 263 -0.10 11.85 14.61
C ILE A 263 -1.00 11.62 13.37
N THR A 264 -1.38 12.68 12.67
CA THR A 264 -2.04 12.56 11.38
C THR A 264 -1.04 12.27 10.27
N GLN A 265 -1.49 11.78 9.11
CA GLN A 265 -0.62 11.57 7.95
C GLN A 265 0.04 12.88 7.49
N GLU A 266 -0.72 13.98 7.51
CA GLU A 266 -0.20 15.29 7.12
C GLU A 266 0.91 15.78 8.07
N GLU A 267 0.69 15.67 9.38
CA GLU A 267 1.70 16.04 10.37
C GLU A 267 2.95 15.15 10.31
N TYR A 268 2.75 13.85 10.02
CA TYR A 268 3.85 12.92 9.81
C TYR A 268 4.67 13.33 8.58
N ASN A 269 4.03 13.61 7.44
CA ASN A 269 4.69 14.08 6.23
C ASN A 269 5.48 15.37 6.45
N LYS A 270 4.91 16.32 7.20
CA LYS A 270 5.59 17.57 7.58
C LYS A 270 6.83 17.31 8.46
N THR A 271 6.71 16.41 9.43
CA THR A 271 7.81 16.01 10.31
C THR A 271 8.96 15.39 9.52
N ILE A 272 8.67 14.51 8.58
CA ILE A 272 9.68 13.91 7.70
C ILE A 272 10.37 14.98 6.87
N LYS A 273 9.60 15.88 6.24
CA LYS A 273 10.15 16.95 5.42
C LYS A 273 11.16 17.81 6.21
N GLN A 274 10.78 18.23 7.41
CA GLN A 274 11.66 18.99 8.28
C GLN A 274 12.95 18.22 8.61
N LYS A 275 12.83 16.94 8.97
CA LYS A 275 14.00 16.12 9.30
C LYS A 275 14.92 15.88 8.11
N MET A 276 14.37 15.73 6.92
CA MET A 276 15.16 15.60 5.70
C MET A 276 15.89 16.89 5.34
N GLU A 277 15.26 18.05 5.54
CA GLU A 277 15.89 19.36 5.36
C GLU A 277 17.02 19.58 6.37
N GLU A 278 16.79 19.32 7.66
CA GLU A 278 17.83 19.39 8.71
C GLU A 278 19.04 18.51 8.38
N MET A 279 18.81 17.28 7.93
CA MET A 279 19.89 16.38 7.53
C MET A 279 20.66 16.92 6.33
N ARG A 280 19.96 17.46 5.36
CA ARG A 280 20.58 18.05 4.17
C ARG A 280 21.48 19.22 4.53
N GLU A 281 21.06 20.10 5.43
CA GLU A 281 21.88 21.21 5.94
C GLU A 281 23.13 20.71 6.68
N MET A 282 22.98 19.71 7.54
CA MET A 282 24.10 19.11 8.27
C MET A 282 25.14 18.44 7.35
N TYR A 283 24.70 17.74 6.31
CA TYR A 283 25.60 17.04 5.39
C TYR A 283 26.05 17.90 4.20
N GLY A 284 25.23 18.85 3.75
CA GLY A 284 25.56 19.77 2.65
C GLY A 284 26.59 20.83 3.03
N GLY A 285 26.65 21.23 4.28
CA GLY A 285 27.62 22.20 4.79
C GLY A 285 29.09 21.70 4.84
N ARG A 286 29.28 20.37 4.83
CA ARG A 286 30.63 19.77 4.96
C ARG A 286 31.48 19.81 3.69
N ASN A 287 30.88 20.08 2.52
CA ASN A 287 31.59 20.12 1.23
C ASN A 287 32.02 21.55 0.79
N ARG A 288 31.80 22.59 1.62
CA ARG A 288 32.22 23.96 1.30
C ARG A 288 33.55 24.39 1.94
N GLY A 289 34.27 23.45 2.55
CA GLY A 289 35.54 23.73 3.27
C GLY A 289 36.70 22.86 2.79
N ARG A 290 36.93 22.77 1.48
CA ARG A 290 38.21 22.29 0.90
C ARG A 290 38.46 22.97 -0.43
#